data_4781798fb30b2032a56ef3fdc9ceb4aa
#
_entry.id   4781798fb30b2032a56ef3fdc9ceb4aa
#
_cell.length_a   1.000
_cell.length_b   1.000
_cell.length_c   1.000
_cell.angle_alpha   90.00
_cell.angle_beta   90.00
_cell.angle_gamma   90.00
#
_symmetry.space_group_name_H-M   'P 1'
#
loop_
_entity.id
_entity.type
_entity.pdbx_description
1 polymer ?
#
loop_
_entity_poly.entity_id
_entity_poly.type
_entity_poly.pdbx_seq_one_letter_code
_entity_poly.pdbx_strand_id
1 'polypeptide(L)' 'MQITNNEQAYLSALVLSITAPTKEKSIECLQIAELVGSSLTEKQKDLCKKGVEVMMEISKGTK' A
#
# COMPACT_ATOMS: atom_id res chain seq x y z
N MET A 1 17.22 6.63 0.98
CA MET A 1 15.83 7.05 1.16
C MET A 1 15.25 6.43 2.41
N GLN A 2 14.81 7.26 3.32
CA GLN A 2 14.23 6.75 4.56
C GLN A 2 12.71 6.78 4.47
N ILE A 3 12.13 5.63 4.70
CA ILE A 3 10.68 5.50 4.75
C ILE A 3 10.25 5.68 6.19
N THR A 4 9.34 6.62 6.43
CA THR A 4 8.81 6.84 7.78
C THR A 4 7.93 5.67 8.19
N ASN A 5 7.67 5.55 9.50
CA ASN A 5 6.79 4.50 10.00
C ASN A 5 5.40 4.59 9.38
N ASN A 6 4.91 5.81 9.18
CA ASN A 6 3.59 6.02 8.58
C ASN A 6 3.56 5.61 7.11
N GLU A 7 4.62 5.94 6.37
CA GLU A 7 4.73 5.52 4.98
C GLU A 7 4.82 4.01 4.86
N GLN A 8 5.59 3.39 5.72
CA GLN A 8 5.73 1.93 5.74
C GLN A 8 4.39 1.26 6.07
N ALA A 9 3.68 1.79 7.05
CA ALA A 9 2.37 1.26 7.42
C ALA A 9 1.37 1.40 6.28
N TYR A 10 1.37 2.55 5.61
CA TYR A 10 0.49 2.79 4.47
C TYR A 10 0.80 1.82 3.33
N LEU A 11 2.07 1.69 2.99
CA LEU A 11 2.51 0.77 1.93
C LEU A 11 2.13 -0.67 2.26
N SER A 12 2.41 -1.10 3.49
CA SER A 12 2.07 -2.45 3.94
C SER A 12 0.56 -2.71 3.85
N ALA A 13 -0.25 -1.74 4.27
CA ALA A 13 -1.70 -1.87 4.22
C ALA A 13 -2.19 -1.97 2.78
N LEU A 14 -1.61 -1.20 1.86
CA LEU A 14 -1.96 -1.29 0.45
C LEU A 14 -1.62 -2.65 -0.14
N VAL A 15 -0.43 -3.15 0.14
CA VAL A 15 0.00 -4.47 -0.34
C VAL A 15 -0.92 -5.56 0.22
N LEU A 16 -1.22 -5.49 1.51
CA LEU A 16 -2.10 -6.46 2.14
C LEU A 16 -3.51 -6.41 1.57
N SER A 17 -4.01 -5.23 1.21
CA SER A 17 -5.34 -5.09 0.62
C SER A 17 -5.42 -5.79 -0.73
N ILE A 18 -4.33 -5.79 -1.48
CA ILE A 18 -4.28 -6.43 -2.80
C ILE A 18 -4.11 -7.94 -2.67
N THR A 19 -3.34 -8.39 -1.70
CA THR A 19 -3.03 -9.82 -1.52
C THR A 19 -3.95 -10.52 -0.53
N ALA A 20 -4.92 -9.80 0.03
CA ALA A 20 -5.82 -10.36 1.04
C ALA A 20 -6.60 -11.55 0.48
N PRO A 21 -6.79 -12.60 1.29
CA PRO A 21 -7.47 -13.82 0.82
C PRO A 21 -8.99 -13.64 0.67
N THR A 22 -9.57 -12.64 1.31
CA THR A 22 -11.01 -12.38 1.22
C THR A 22 -11.26 -10.91 0.95
N LYS A 23 -12.45 -10.63 0.43
CA LYS A 23 -12.88 -9.26 0.16
C LYS A 23 -12.98 -8.47 1.46
N GLU A 24 -13.44 -9.10 2.52
CA GLU A 24 -13.58 -8.45 3.83
C GLU A 24 -12.22 -7.99 4.36
N LYS A 25 -11.22 -8.86 4.27
CA LYS A 25 -9.87 -8.51 4.69
C LYS A 25 -9.28 -7.40 3.83
N SER A 26 -9.56 -7.42 2.54
CA SER A 26 -9.13 -6.38 1.63
C SER A 26 -9.70 -5.02 2.04
N ILE A 27 -10.99 -4.98 2.37
CA ILE A 27 -11.65 -3.75 2.80
C ILE A 27 -11.07 -3.25 4.12
N GLU A 28 -10.84 -4.15 5.07
CA GLU A 28 -10.23 -3.77 6.35
C GLU A 28 -8.85 -3.15 6.15
N CYS A 29 -8.04 -3.74 5.28
CA CYS A 29 -6.70 -3.22 4.99
C CYS A 29 -6.78 -1.85 4.31
N LEU A 30 -7.74 -1.65 3.42
CA LEU A 30 -7.95 -0.36 2.78
C LEU A 30 -8.36 0.71 3.79
N GLN A 31 -9.19 0.36 4.76
CA GLN A 31 -9.59 1.28 5.82
C GLN A 31 -8.39 1.69 6.66
N ILE A 32 -7.54 0.74 7.00
CA ILE A 32 -6.30 1.04 7.73
C ILE A 32 -5.41 1.96 6.90
N ALA A 33 -5.28 1.68 5.61
CA ALA A 33 -4.48 2.52 4.71
C ALA A 33 -5.03 3.94 4.68
N GLU A 34 -6.33 4.12 4.64
CA GLU A 34 -6.93 5.46 4.65
C GLU A 34 -6.64 6.20 5.94
N LEU A 35 -6.73 5.51 7.08
CA LEU A 35 -6.44 6.12 8.37
C LEU A 35 -4.99 6.56 8.45
N VAL A 36 -4.07 5.70 8.06
CA VAL A 36 -2.64 6.03 8.05
C VAL A 36 -2.36 7.10 7.02
N GLY A 37 -2.98 6.99 5.84
CA GLY A 37 -2.79 7.93 4.76
C GLY A 37 -3.24 9.34 5.08
N SER A 38 -4.17 9.51 6.02
CA SER A 38 -4.64 10.84 6.39
C SER A 38 -3.54 11.69 7.03
N SER A 39 -2.51 11.05 7.57
CA SER A 39 -1.36 11.76 8.14
C SER A 39 -0.22 11.95 7.15
N LEU A 40 -0.37 11.44 5.94
CA LEU A 40 0.64 11.57 4.89
C LEU A 40 0.27 12.66 3.90
N THR A 41 1.29 13.26 3.28
CA THR A 41 1.06 14.20 2.20
C THR A 41 0.69 13.44 0.94
N GLU A 42 0.08 14.14 -0.03
CA GLU A 42 -0.27 13.50 -1.32
C GLU A 42 0.96 12.95 -2.02
N LYS A 43 2.07 13.66 -1.88
CA LYS A 43 3.33 13.23 -2.48
C LYS A 43 3.79 11.90 -1.88
N GLN A 44 3.67 11.74 -0.57
CA GLN A 44 4.02 10.49 0.11
C GLN A 44 3.10 9.35 -0.31
N LYS A 45 1.81 9.64 -0.41
CA LYS A 45 0.84 8.63 -0.88
C LYS A 45 1.14 8.18 -2.30
N ASP A 46 1.46 9.12 -3.18
CA ASP A 46 1.78 8.79 -4.57
C ASP A 46 3.02 7.93 -4.67
N LEU A 47 4.04 8.21 -3.87
CA LEU A 47 5.25 7.39 -3.85
C LEU A 47 4.95 5.97 -3.40
N CYS A 48 4.12 5.82 -2.38
CA CYS A 48 3.71 4.51 -1.90
C CYS A 48 2.91 3.74 -2.95
N LYS A 49 2.00 4.43 -3.62
CA LYS A 49 1.20 3.82 -4.69
C LYS A 49 2.06 3.36 -5.85
N LYS A 50 3.04 4.18 -6.24
CA LYS A 50 3.99 3.80 -7.28
C LYS A 50 4.80 2.58 -6.88
N GLY A 51 5.20 2.49 -5.61
CA GLY A 51 5.91 1.32 -5.11
C GLY A 51 5.08 0.06 -5.26
N VAL A 52 3.80 0.14 -4.93
CA VAL A 52 2.88 -0.99 -5.06
C VAL A 52 2.72 -1.39 -6.54
N GLU A 53 2.55 -0.40 -7.41
CA GLU A 53 2.41 -0.68 -8.84
C GLU A 53 3.64 -1.38 -9.42
N VAL A 54 4.82 -0.93 -9.04
CA VAL A 54 6.07 -1.54 -9.49
C VAL A 54 6.15 -2.99 -9.00
N MET A 55 5.80 -3.23 -7.76
CA MET A 55 5.79 -4.58 -7.21
C MET A 55 4.82 -5.49 -7.96
N MET A 56 3.66 -4.98 -8.30
CA MET A 56 2.67 -5.74 -9.05
C MET A 56 3.14 -6.03 -10.48
N GLU A 57 3.78 -5.09 -11.12
CA GLU A 57 4.32 -5.28 -12.47
C GLU A 57 5.42 -6.33 -12.48
N ILE A 58 6.30 -6.30 -11.50
CA ILE A 58 7.36 -7.31 -11.36
C ILE A 58 6.73 -8.69 -11.19
N SER A 59 5.70 -8.77 -10.38
CA SER A 59 4.98 -10.01 -10.14
C SER A 59 4.34 -10.56 -11.42
N LYS A 60 3.78 -9.67 -12.24
CA LYS A 60 3.18 -10.05 -13.51
C LYS A 60 4.23 -10.40 -14.56
N GLY A 61 5.35 -9.71 -14.54
CA GLY A 61 6.41 -9.90 -15.51
C GLY A 61 7.22 -11.17 -15.31
N THR A 62 7.18 -11.73 -14.12
CA THR A 62 7.90 -12.97 -13.82
C THR A 62 7.03 -14.16 -14.18
N LYS A 63 7.26 -14.70 -15.30
CA LYS A 63 6.60 -15.95 -15.67
C LYS A 63 7.49 -17.12 -15.37
#